data_14269bca70e68989dc6ac7685848f606
#
_entry.id   14269bca70e68989dc6ac7685848f606
#
_cell.length_a   1.000
_cell.length_b   1.000
_cell.length_c   1.000
_cell.angle_alpha   90.00
_cell.angle_beta   90.00
_cell.angle_gamma   90.00
#
_symmetry.space_group_name_H-M   'P 1'
#
loop_
_entity.id
_entity.type
_entity.pdbx_description
1 polymer ?
#
loop_
_entity_poly.entity_id
_entity_poly.type
_entity_poly.pdbx_seq_one_letter_code
_entity_poly.pdbx_strand_id
1 'polypeptide(L)'
;MCIRDSNGNPVKIIYASGPDDVKYADHGIHDPLVIDNTGVWRDEDGLSKHINSGASKTILTAPGKGNIKNIVYGVNDSILEDIDNIISAASCTTIAIVPVLKVINDQYGVDGGHIETVHSYTNDQNLIDNYHKGDRRGRGAPLNLSLIHI
;
A
#
# COMPACT_ATOMS: atom_id res chain seq x y z
N MET A 1 14.62 -3.15 -24.88
CA MET A 1 14.36 -3.55 -23.48
C MET A 1 15.58 -3.16 -22.66
N CYS A 2 15.46 -2.17 -21.79
CA CYS A 2 16.56 -1.80 -20.92
C CYS A 2 16.59 -2.76 -19.73
N ILE A 3 17.63 -3.58 -19.63
CA ILE A 3 17.91 -4.36 -18.44
C ILE A 3 18.69 -3.44 -17.51
N ARG A 4 18.15 -3.17 -16.35
CA ARG A 4 18.88 -2.55 -15.24
C ARG A 4 19.22 -3.63 -14.24
N ASP A 5 20.26 -3.43 -13.48
CA ASP A 5 20.61 -4.31 -12.37
C ASP A 5 20.40 -3.63 -11.03
N SER A 6 20.21 -4.42 -10.00
CA SER A 6 20.26 -3.99 -8.62
C SER A 6 21.20 -4.92 -7.86
N ASN A 7 22.30 -4.37 -7.37
CA ASN A 7 23.38 -5.15 -6.72
C ASN A 7 23.88 -6.33 -7.55
N GLY A 8 24.02 -6.14 -8.89
CA GLY A 8 24.43 -7.18 -9.82
C GLY A 8 23.33 -8.17 -10.23
N ASN A 9 22.11 -8.04 -9.71
CA ASN A 9 20.97 -8.85 -10.13
C ASN A 9 20.24 -8.17 -11.29
N PRO A 10 19.99 -8.88 -12.41
CA PRO A 10 19.30 -8.28 -13.55
C PRO A 10 17.84 -7.96 -13.22
N VAL A 11 17.41 -6.75 -13.56
CA VAL A 11 16.03 -6.30 -13.39
C VAL A 11 15.38 -6.20 -14.76
N LYS A 12 14.32 -6.95 -14.99
CA LYS A 12 13.50 -6.87 -16.20
C LYS A 12 12.46 -5.77 -16.05
N ILE A 13 12.43 -4.83 -16.99
CA ILE A 13 11.41 -3.78 -17.05
C ILE A 13 10.33 -4.19 -18.03
N ILE A 14 9.09 -4.23 -17.57
CA ILE A 14 7.89 -4.53 -18.36
C ILE A 14 7.05 -3.25 -18.41
N TYR A 15 6.69 -2.81 -19.59
CA TYR A 15 5.77 -1.69 -19.78
C TYR A 15 4.36 -2.22 -19.97
N ALA A 16 3.44 -1.79 -19.11
CA ALA A 16 2.04 -2.19 -19.13
C ALA A 16 1.16 -1.02 -18.71
N SER A 17 -0.06 -0.95 -19.20
CA SER A 17 -1.04 0.07 -18.81
C SER A 17 -1.81 -0.32 -17.54
N GLY A 18 -1.80 -1.60 -17.19
CA GLY A 18 -2.45 -2.13 -16.00
C GLY A 18 -2.04 -3.57 -15.71
N PRO A 19 -2.48 -4.12 -14.58
CA PRO A 19 -2.17 -5.50 -14.19
C PRO A 19 -2.61 -6.54 -15.22
N ASP A 20 -3.73 -6.30 -15.89
CA ASP A 20 -4.29 -7.21 -16.90
C ASP A 20 -3.39 -7.36 -18.14
N ASP A 21 -2.56 -6.34 -18.41
CA ASP A 21 -1.63 -6.34 -19.56
C ASP A 21 -0.34 -7.11 -19.26
N VAL A 22 -0.08 -7.42 -17.98
CA VAL A 22 1.11 -8.16 -17.57
C VAL A 22 0.76 -9.64 -17.46
N LYS A 23 1.13 -10.42 -18.46
CA LYS A 23 1.07 -11.88 -18.35
C LYS A 23 2.41 -12.38 -17.84
N TYR A 24 2.52 -12.66 -16.56
CA TYR A 24 3.79 -13.03 -15.92
C TYR A 24 4.46 -14.24 -16.57
N ALA A 25 3.67 -15.23 -16.96
CA ALA A 25 4.17 -16.44 -17.63
C ALA A 25 4.89 -16.14 -18.95
N ASP A 26 4.44 -15.15 -19.74
CA ASP A 26 5.07 -14.74 -21.01
C ASP A 26 6.48 -14.16 -20.78
N HIS A 27 6.77 -13.80 -19.54
CA HIS A 27 8.07 -13.29 -19.11
C HIS A 27 8.92 -14.34 -18.40
N GLY A 28 8.46 -15.60 -18.33
CA GLY A 28 9.11 -16.68 -17.60
C GLY A 28 9.01 -16.54 -16.08
N ILE A 29 8.00 -15.82 -15.60
CA ILE A 29 7.73 -15.62 -14.18
C ILE A 29 6.49 -16.43 -13.83
N HIS A 30 6.64 -17.40 -12.93
CA HIS A 30 5.57 -18.29 -12.49
C HIS A 30 5.26 -18.05 -11.01
N ASP A 31 3.98 -17.94 -10.68
CA ASP A 31 3.48 -17.76 -9.32
C ASP A 31 4.16 -16.62 -8.52
N PRO A 32 4.37 -15.41 -9.10
CA PRO A 32 5.08 -14.36 -8.40
C PRO A 32 4.31 -13.82 -7.20
N LEU A 33 5.05 -13.40 -6.19
CA LEU A 33 4.57 -12.43 -5.21
C LEU A 33 4.65 -11.04 -5.85
N VAL A 34 3.50 -10.39 -6.02
CA VAL A 34 3.43 -9.04 -6.58
C VAL A 34 3.34 -8.01 -5.47
N ILE A 35 4.15 -6.97 -5.55
CA ILE A 35 4.07 -5.81 -4.66
C ILE A 35 3.54 -4.63 -5.47
N ASP A 36 2.28 -4.22 -5.23
CA ASP A 36 1.67 -3.08 -5.90
C ASP A 36 1.99 -1.78 -5.15
N ASN A 37 2.83 -0.97 -5.75
CA ASN A 37 3.22 0.35 -5.25
C ASN A 37 2.52 1.49 -6.00
N THR A 38 1.56 1.19 -6.89
CA THR A 38 0.94 2.20 -7.75
C THR A 38 -0.02 3.10 -6.99
N GLY A 39 -0.68 2.58 -5.94
CA GLY A 39 -1.74 3.26 -5.21
C GLY A 39 -3.01 3.49 -6.03
N VAL A 40 -3.09 2.96 -7.26
CA VAL A 40 -4.24 3.09 -8.16
C VAL A 40 -5.29 2.05 -7.83
N TRP A 41 -4.89 0.77 -7.82
CA TRP A 41 -5.76 -0.35 -7.47
C TRP A 41 -5.67 -0.60 -5.97
N ARG A 42 -6.77 -0.31 -5.24
CA ARG A 42 -6.79 -0.35 -3.77
C ARG A 42 -7.93 -1.18 -3.21
N ASP A 43 -8.72 -1.76 -4.06
CA ASP A 43 -9.83 -2.65 -3.76
C ASP A 43 -9.55 -4.07 -4.29
N GLU A 44 -10.38 -5.00 -3.87
CA GLU A 44 -10.23 -6.40 -4.23
C GLU A 44 -10.33 -6.63 -5.74
N ASP A 45 -11.27 -5.94 -6.41
CA ASP A 45 -11.46 -6.05 -7.85
C ASP A 45 -10.22 -5.62 -8.64
N GLY A 46 -9.63 -4.49 -8.24
CA GLY A 46 -8.42 -3.96 -8.87
C GLY A 46 -7.21 -4.86 -8.67
N LEU A 47 -7.00 -5.36 -7.45
CA LEU A 47 -5.84 -6.18 -7.10
C LEU A 47 -5.97 -7.64 -7.58
N SER A 48 -7.20 -8.15 -7.72
CA SER A 48 -7.45 -9.47 -8.31
C SER A 48 -6.95 -9.60 -9.74
N LYS A 49 -6.78 -8.48 -10.45
CA LYS A 49 -6.20 -8.47 -11.79
C LYS A 49 -4.79 -9.03 -11.82
N HIS A 50 -3.98 -8.79 -10.77
CA HIS A 50 -2.66 -9.42 -10.64
C HIS A 50 -2.76 -10.94 -10.48
N ILE A 51 -3.70 -11.40 -9.65
CA ILE A 51 -3.96 -12.83 -9.45
C ILE A 51 -4.40 -13.49 -10.77
N ASN A 52 -5.34 -12.85 -11.47
CA ASN A 52 -5.82 -13.31 -12.77
C ASN A 52 -4.71 -13.33 -13.84
N SER A 53 -3.70 -12.49 -13.70
CA SER A 53 -2.52 -12.44 -14.57
C SER A 53 -1.43 -13.46 -14.20
N GLY A 54 -1.67 -14.27 -13.16
CA GLY A 54 -0.80 -15.37 -12.76
C GLY A 54 0.05 -15.11 -11.50
N ALA A 55 -0.28 -14.10 -10.70
CA ALA A 55 0.36 -13.91 -9.40
C ALA A 55 -0.20 -14.88 -8.36
N SER A 56 0.66 -15.41 -7.50
CA SER A 56 0.24 -16.23 -6.35
C SER A 56 -0.32 -15.39 -5.22
N LYS A 57 0.32 -14.25 -4.96
CA LYS A 57 -0.10 -13.28 -3.92
C LYS A 57 0.16 -11.86 -4.37
N THR A 58 -0.65 -10.93 -3.88
CA THR A 58 -0.48 -9.49 -4.11
C THR A 58 -0.45 -8.74 -2.79
N ILE A 59 0.57 -7.93 -2.59
CA ILE A 59 0.71 -7.02 -1.45
C ILE A 59 0.56 -5.58 -1.94
N LEU A 60 -0.48 -4.91 -1.49
CA LEU A 60 -0.67 -3.48 -1.71
C LEU A 60 0.12 -2.68 -0.67
N THR A 61 0.94 -1.71 -1.10
CA THR A 61 1.69 -0.83 -0.19
C THR A 61 0.97 0.48 0.14
N ALA A 62 -0.33 0.47 0.03
CA ALA A 62 -1.23 1.58 0.41
C ALA A 62 -2.42 1.01 1.19
N PRO A 63 -3.19 1.83 1.93
CA PRO A 63 -4.37 1.34 2.64
C PRO A 63 -5.37 0.66 1.70
N GLY A 64 -5.66 -0.60 1.96
CA GLY A 64 -6.66 -1.37 1.23
C GLY A 64 -8.08 -0.89 1.56
N LYS A 65 -8.96 -1.00 0.57
CA LYS A 65 -10.38 -0.68 0.69
C LYS A 65 -11.23 -1.95 0.79
N GLY A 66 -12.44 -1.79 1.33
CA GLY A 66 -13.36 -2.92 1.47
C GLY A 66 -12.88 -3.94 2.48
N ASN A 67 -12.87 -5.22 2.09
CA ASN A 67 -12.52 -6.34 2.97
C ASN A 67 -11.03 -6.70 2.99
N ILE A 68 -10.18 -5.94 2.28
CA ILE A 68 -8.75 -6.23 2.24
C ILE A 68 -8.16 -6.09 3.64
N LYS A 69 -7.53 -7.16 4.13
CA LYS A 69 -6.83 -7.14 5.42
C LYS A 69 -5.64 -6.17 5.36
N ASN A 70 -5.68 -5.14 6.19
CA ASN A 70 -4.56 -4.20 6.37
C ASN A 70 -3.68 -4.74 7.50
N ILE A 71 -2.45 -5.11 7.16
CA ILE A 71 -1.55 -5.82 8.06
C ILE A 71 -0.43 -4.90 8.54
N VAL A 72 -0.21 -4.92 9.85
CA VAL A 72 0.96 -4.33 10.50
C VAL A 72 1.72 -5.47 11.16
N TYR A 73 2.88 -5.78 10.63
CA TYR A 73 3.71 -6.89 11.10
C TYR A 73 4.06 -6.76 12.59
N GLY A 74 3.95 -7.84 13.32
CA GLY A 74 4.15 -7.89 14.78
C GLY A 74 2.98 -7.34 15.60
N VAL A 75 1.90 -6.91 14.93
CA VAL A 75 0.69 -6.40 15.62
C VAL A 75 -0.52 -7.28 15.34
N ASN A 76 -0.85 -7.45 14.06
CA ASN A 76 -2.04 -8.20 13.64
C ASN A 76 -1.77 -9.20 12.50
N ASP A 77 -0.51 -9.52 12.23
CA ASP A 77 -0.14 -10.51 11.22
C ASP A 77 -0.67 -11.92 11.51
N SER A 78 -1.00 -12.21 12.77
CA SER A 78 -1.65 -13.47 13.17
C SER A 78 -3.06 -13.67 12.60
N ILE A 79 -3.68 -12.63 12.03
CA ILE A 79 -5.00 -12.77 11.37
C ILE A 79 -4.89 -13.26 9.92
N LEU A 80 -3.65 -13.38 9.39
CA LEU A 80 -3.44 -13.89 8.04
C LEU A 80 -3.72 -15.39 7.97
N GLU A 81 -4.41 -15.79 6.92
CA GLU A 81 -4.71 -17.17 6.57
C GLU A 81 -4.04 -17.53 5.24
N ASP A 82 -3.83 -18.81 5.00
CA ASP A 82 -3.20 -19.29 3.74
C ASP A 82 -4.00 -18.87 2.49
N ILE A 83 -5.31 -18.74 2.65
CA ILE A 83 -6.22 -18.31 1.58
C ILE A 83 -6.09 -16.82 1.23
N ASP A 84 -5.49 -16.01 2.10
CA ASP A 84 -5.31 -14.58 1.84
C ASP A 84 -4.25 -14.35 0.76
N ASN A 85 -4.71 -14.20 -0.47
CA ASN A 85 -3.85 -13.93 -1.62
C ASN A 85 -3.75 -12.44 -1.98
N ILE A 86 -4.60 -11.59 -1.35
CA ILE A 86 -4.57 -10.13 -1.49
C ILE A 86 -4.54 -9.52 -0.10
N ILE A 87 -3.47 -8.81 0.21
CA ILE A 87 -3.30 -8.13 1.50
C ILE A 87 -2.78 -6.71 1.29
N SER A 88 -2.95 -5.87 2.30
CA SER A 88 -2.39 -4.53 2.32
C SER A 88 -1.38 -4.40 3.46
N ALA A 89 -0.25 -3.75 3.18
CA ALA A 89 0.73 -3.35 4.19
C ALA A 89 0.31 -2.05 4.92
N ALA A 90 -0.98 -1.71 4.91
CA ALA A 90 -1.56 -0.52 5.53
C ALA A 90 -0.93 0.81 5.05
N SER A 91 -0.92 1.85 5.89
CA SER A 91 -0.33 3.15 5.56
C SER A 91 1.01 3.34 6.26
N CYS A 92 1.85 4.23 5.70
CA CYS A 92 3.12 4.60 6.32
C CYS A 92 2.95 5.12 7.75
N THR A 93 1.93 5.93 8.03
CA THR A 93 1.63 6.44 9.37
C THR A 93 1.12 5.33 10.29
N THR A 94 0.30 4.42 9.79
CA THR A 94 -0.18 3.27 10.57
C THR A 94 0.99 2.38 10.98
N ILE A 95 1.89 2.04 10.06
CA ILE A 95 3.08 1.22 10.36
C ILE A 95 4.02 1.93 11.35
N ALA A 96 4.10 3.26 11.30
CA ALA A 96 4.95 4.02 12.20
C ALA A 96 4.41 4.05 13.64
N ILE A 97 3.09 4.22 13.83
CA ILE A 97 2.51 4.49 15.15
C ILE A 97 1.98 3.23 15.86
N VAL A 98 1.36 2.31 15.12
CA VAL A 98 0.62 1.19 15.74
C VAL A 98 1.54 0.23 16.51
N PRO A 99 2.76 -0.13 16.05
CA PRO A 99 3.66 -0.95 16.85
C PRO A 99 4.06 -0.28 18.18
N VAL A 100 4.26 1.04 18.17
CA VAL A 100 4.57 1.80 19.39
C VAL A 100 3.38 1.80 20.34
N LEU A 101 2.19 2.09 19.84
CA LEU A 101 0.96 2.05 20.62
C LEU A 101 0.68 0.67 21.21
N LYS A 102 0.96 -0.40 20.42
CA LYS A 102 0.82 -1.78 20.90
C LYS A 102 1.69 -2.03 22.14
N VAL A 103 2.96 -1.68 22.07
CA VAL A 103 3.88 -1.87 23.21
C VAL A 103 3.41 -1.10 24.44
N ILE A 104 2.98 0.15 24.26
CA ILE A 104 2.48 0.98 25.36
C ILE A 104 1.19 0.37 25.94
N ASN A 105 0.27 -0.02 25.09
CA ASN A 105 -0.99 -0.62 25.51
C ASN A 105 -0.79 -1.94 26.25
N ASP A 106 0.09 -2.80 25.76
CA ASP A 106 0.36 -4.12 26.35
C ASP A 106 1.02 -3.99 27.74
N GLN A 107 1.79 -2.92 27.99
CA GLN A 107 2.51 -2.73 29.25
C GLN A 107 1.71 -1.91 30.28
N TYR A 108 0.97 -0.91 29.84
CA TYR A 108 0.37 0.09 30.71
C TYR A 108 -1.15 0.25 30.53
N GLY A 109 -1.70 -0.26 29.43
CA GLY A 109 -3.05 0.08 29.00
C GLY A 109 -3.14 1.49 28.39
N VAL A 110 -4.08 1.67 27.47
CA VAL A 110 -4.37 2.97 26.85
C VAL A 110 -5.87 3.20 26.87
N ASP A 111 -6.34 4.16 27.66
CA ASP A 111 -7.76 4.54 27.72
C ASP A 111 -8.15 5.51 26.60
N GLY A 112 -7.20 6.31 26.12
CA GLY A 112 -7.40 7.28 25.07
C GLY A 112 -6.16 8.14 24.84
N GLY A 113 -6.16 8.89 23.75
CA GLY A 113 -5.02 9.74 23.42
C GLY A 113 -5.28 10.63 22.23
N HIS A 114 -4.31 11.48 21.94
CA HIS A 114 -4.25 12.32 20.75
C HIS A 114 -3.00 11.97 19.97
N ILE A 115 -3.14 11.84 18.65
CA ILE A 115 -2.03 11.62 17.74
C ILE A 115 -1.82 12.87 16.89
N GLU A 116 -0.64 13.43 16.99
CA GLU A 116 -0.18 14.52 16.11
C GLU A 116 0.85 13.95 15.13
N THR A 117 0.61 14.15 13.84
CA THR A 117 1.52 13.67 12.80
C THR A 117 2.09 14.84 12.01
N VAL A 118 3.41 14.98 12.04
CA VAL A 118 4.15 15.88 11.15
C VAL A 118 4.70 15.05 10.01
N HIS A 119 4.15 15.23 8.81
CA HIS A 119 4.41 14.36 7.66
C HIS A 119 4.81 15.17 6.44
N SER A 120 5.85 14.73 5.73
CA SER A 120 6.15 15.28 4.41
C SER A 120 4.99 15.02 3.46
N TYR A 121 4.70 15.97 2.57
CA TYR A 121 3.70 15.73 1.53
C TYR A 121 4.18 14.66 0.54
N THR A 122 3.23 13.93 -0.02
CA THR A 122 3.46 12.81 -0.93
C THR A 122 2.87 13.11 -2.31
N ASN A 123 3.17 12.28 -3.29
CA ASN A 123 2.81 12.52 -4.70
C ASN A 123 1.29 12.55 -4.98
N ASP A 124 0.47 12.03 -4.08
CA ASP A 124 -0.99 12.10 -4.17
C ASP A 124 -1.57 13.44 -3.71
N GLN A 125 -0.75 14.31 -3.14
CA GLN A 125 -1.13 15.65 -2.73
C GLN A 125 -0.74 16.67 -3.80
N ASN A 126 -1.65 17.60 -4.13
CA ASN A 126 -1.37 18.66 -5.08
C ASN A 126 -0.33 19.64 -4.50
N LEU A 127 0.65 20.05 -5.30
CA LEU A 127 1.58 21.11 -4.88
C LEU A 127 0.93 22.50 -4.88
N ILE A 128 -0.03 22.71 -5.78
CA ILE A 128 -0.87 23.90 -5.89
C ILE A 128 -2.33 23.47 -5.83
N ASP A 129 -3.23 24.41 -5.57
CA ASP A 129 -4.67 24.15 -5.58
C ASP A 129 -5.11 23.56 -6.93
N ASN A 130 -5.82 22.43 -6.87
CA ASN A 130 -6.36 21.75 -8.03
C ASN A 130 -7.60 20.94 -7.65
N TYR A 131 -8.35 20.50 -8.64
CA TYR A 131 -9.55 19.68 -8.41
C TYR A 131 -9.21 18.37 -7.73
N HIS A 132 -9.96 18.03 -6.70
CA HIS A 132 -9.92 16.74 -6.02
C HIS A 132 -11.31 16.35 -5.54
N LYS A 133 -11.60 15.05 -5.51
CA LYS A 133 -12.91 14.51 -5.05
C LYS A 133 -13.17 14.76 -3.55
N GLY A 134 -12.14 14.92 -2.74
CA GLY A 134 -12.25 15.20 -1.31
C GLY A 134 -12.10 16.69 -1.02
N ASP A 135 -12.95 17.22 -0.14
CA ASP A 135 -13.13 18.65 0.11
C ASP A 135 -11.82 19.41 0.47
N ARG A 136 -10.90 18.75 1.15
CA ARG A 136 -9.64 19.37 1.59
C ARG A 136 -8.45 19.08 0.69
N ARG A 137 -8.47 17.97 -0.04
CA ARG A 137 -7.30 17.51 -0.83
C ARG A 137 -7.08 18.29 -2.13
N GLY A 138 -7.99 19.17 -2.50
CA GLY A 138 -7.81 20.08 -3.63
C GLY A 138 -6.88 21.26 -3.34
N ARG A 139 -6.61 21.56 -2.07
CA ARG A 139 -5.68 22.61 -1.66
C ARG A 139 -4.24 22.16 -1.83
N GLY A 140 -3.37 23.12 -2.13
CA GLY A 140 -1.92 22.88 -2.22
C GLY A 140 -1.35 22.30 -0.94
N ALA A 141 -0.48 21.30 -1.05
CA ALA A 141 0.09 20.56 0.08
C ALA A 141 0.72 21.44 1.18
N PRO A 142 1.43 22.55 0.86
CA PRO A 142 1.97 23.43 1.88
C PRO A 142 0.93 24.12 2.77
N LEU A 143 -0.31 24.23 2.28
CA LEU A 143 -1.42 24.88 2.99
C LEU A 143 -2.41 23.91 3.59
N ASN A 144 -2.32 22.63 3.24
CA ASN A 144 -3.32 21.65 3.62
C ASN A 144 -2.73 20.25 3.82
N LEU A 145 -2.23 20.00 5.02
CA LEU A 145 -1.96 18.64 5.46
C LEU A 145 -3.30 17.95 5.78
N SER A 146 -3.78 17.19 4.82
CA SER A 146 -4.93 16.32 5.05
C SER A 146 -4.47 15.07 5.78
N LEU A 147 -4.61 15.05 7.09
CA LEU A 147 -4.46 13.84 7.88
C LEU A 147 -5.65 12.93 7.60
N ILE A 148 -5.35 11.68 7.28
CA ILE A 148 -6.37 10.64 7.23
C ILE A 148 -6.69 10.30 8.68
N HIS A 149 -7.91 10.60 9.11
CA HIS A 149 -8.39 10.14 10.40
C HIS A 149 -8.54 8.62 10.35
N ILE A 150 -7.84 7.98 11.23
CA ILE A 150 -7.98 6.55 11.53
C ILE A 150 -8.91 6.43 12.72
#